data_70d902dc717cf5f2c6e7d8ae83b2c7ee
#
_entry.id   70d902dc717cf5f2c6e7d8ae83b2c7ee
#
_cell.length_a   1.000
_cell.length_b   1.000
_cell.length_c   1.000
_cell.angle_alpha   90.00
_cell.angle_beta   90.00
_cell.angle_gamma   90.00
#
_symmetry.space_group_name_H-M   'P 1'
#
loop_
_entity.id
_entity.type
_entity.pdbx_description
1 polymer ?
#
loop_
_entity_poly.entity_id
_entity_poly.type
_entity_poly.pdbx_seq_one_letter_code
_entity_poly.pdbx_strand_id
1 'polypeptide(L)'
;MTLFLLKHLLKNIFLRTMNIIAQTARLLIRELTPEDERLLLDLDADARLTRYVKKRTEQESKKVFKDTLRDYQKKTGMGRWGIFNLADNDFVGVCILDYSEFDRNSIELGYRLHLKYWGSGIATELAQAIVSYGLNEIGLKEICAVTHPENKASQKVLFKAGFQPHGRAFWHGDDLPFFKVSRSTF
;
A
#
# COMPACT_ATOMS: atom_id res chain seq x y z
N MET A 1 10.32 17.86 33.87
CA MET A 1 9.91 17.56 32.48
C MET A 1 9.14 16.24 32.52
N THR A 2 7.80 16.29 32.33
CA THR A 2 6.93 15.14 32.56
C THR A 2 7.16 14.06 31.50
N LEU A 3 7.04 12.79 31.86
CA LEU A 3 7.18 11.60 31.00
C LEU A 3 6.32 11.71 29.71
N PHE A 4 5.22 12.45 29.79
CA PHE A 4 4.32 12.77 28.66
C PHE A 4 4.99 13.67 27.62
N LEU A 5 5.68 14.74 28.04
CA LEU A 5 6.42 15.65 27.16
C LEU A 5 7.60 14.95 26.50
N LEU A 6 8.30 14.07 27.23
CA LEU A 6 9.41 13.28 26.68
C LEU A 6 8.92 12.30 25.60
N LYS A 7 7.82 11.60 25.87
CA LYS A 7 7.18 10.70 24.88
C LYS A 7 6.71 11.46 23.63
N HIS A 8 6.17 12.66 23.80
CA HIS A 8 5.72 13.49 22.67
C HIS A 8 6.91 14.02 21.86
N LEU A 9 7.98 14.43 22.53
CA LEU A 9 9.23 14.88 21.89
C LEU A 9 9.92 13.73 21.14
N LEU A 10 10.02 12.55 21.74
CA LEU A 10 10.57 11.34 21.10
C LEU A 10 9.72 10.90 19.90
N LYS A 11 8.38 10.94 20.02
CA LYS A 11 7.47 10.66 18.91
C LYS A 11 7.70 11.65 17.74
N ASN A 12 7.86 12.93 18.03
CA ASN A 12 8.12 13.96 17.01
C ASN A 12 9.53 13.84 16.38
N ILE A 13 10.56 13.46 17.16
CA ILE A 13 11.91 13.19 16.64
C ILE A 13 11.89 11.95 15.76
N PHE A 14 11.23 10.89 16.18
CA PHE A 14 11.09 9.64 15.43
C PHE A 14 10.33 9.85 14.11
N LEU A 15 9.25 10.63 14.11
CA LEU A 15 8.53 11.02 12.90
C LEU A 15 9.36 11.90 11.94
N ARG A 16 10.32 12.69 12.45
CA ARG A 16 11.21 13.51 11.61
C ARG A 16 12.26 12.69 10.84
N THR A 17 12.54 11.46 11.27
CA THR A 17 13.50 10.56 10.60
C THR A 17 12.84 9.58 9.65
N MET A 18 11.49 9.46 9.70
CA MET A 18 10.72 8.59 8.82
C MET A 18 10.28 9.33 7.56
N ASN A 19 10.47 8.70 6.42
CA ASN A 19 9.91 9.22 5.17
C ASN A 19 8.40 8.92 5.14
N ILE A 20 7.59 9.95 5.39
CA ILE A 20 6.12 9.88 5.34
C ILE A 20 5.71 10.13 3.90
N ILE A 21 4.91 9.21 3.36
CA ILE A 21 4.38 9.26 2.00
C ILE A 21 3.05 10.00 1.98
N ALA A 22 2.15 9.64 2.90
CA ALA A 22 0.86 10.31 3.05
C ALA A 22 0.34 10.16 4.48
N GLN A 23 -0.47 11.10 4.90
CA GLN A 23 -1.23 11.04 6.14
C GLN A 23 -2.69 11.38 5.86
N THR A 24 -3.60 10.61 6.46
CA THR A 24 -5.03 10.83 6.37
C THR A 24 -5.63 11.09 7.76
N ALA A 25 -6.95 11.10 7.87
CA ALA A 25 -7.60 11.24 9.18
C ALA A 25 -7.28 10.07 10.14
N ARG A 26 -7.06 8.85 9.60
CA ARG A 26 -6.86 7.63 10.40
C ARG A 26 -5.54 6.90 10.12
N LEU A 27 -4.84 7.23 9.04
CA LEU A 27 -3.68 6.47 8.55
C LEU A 27 -2.43 7.32 8.46
N LEU A 28 -1.30 6.70 8.80
CA LEU A 28 0.04 7.13 8.48
C LEU A 28 0.64 6.12 7.49
N ILE A 29 0.96 6.55 6.28
CA ILE A 29 1.63 5.76 5.25
C ILE A 29 3.09 6.21 5.20
N ARG A 30 4.01 5.30 5.46
CA ARG A 30 5.44 5.59 5.55
C ARG A 30 6.31 4.47 5.01
N GLU A 31 7.56 4.77 4.72
CA GLU A 31 8.56 3.75 4.48
C GLU A 31 8.66 2.80 5.66
N LEU A 32 8.88 1.52 5.36
CA LEU A 32 9.21 0.50 6.37
C LEU A 32 10.64 0.70 6.86
N THR A 33 10.87 0.38 8.12
CA THR A 33 12.21 0.37 8.73
C THR A 33 12.66 -1.07 8.97
N PRO A 34 13.93 -1.36 9.22
CA PRO A 34 14.39 -2.72 9.52
C PRO A 34 13.61 -3.41 10.65
N GLU A 35 13.12 -2.64 11.62
CA GLU A 35 12.33 -3.13 12.77
C GLU A 35 10.93 -3.62 12.36
N ASP A 36 10.44 -3.21 11.19
CA ASP A 36 9.12 -3.59 10.67
C ASP A 36 9.12 -4.97 9.95
N GLU A 37 10.29 -5.65 9.82
CA GLU A 37 10.38 -6.92 9.07
C GLU A 37 9.32 -7.92 9.52
N ARG A 38 9.18 -8.12 10.83
CA ARG A 38 8.25 -9.10 11.38
C ARG A 38 6.80 -8.80 11.03
N LEU A 39 6.42 -7.52 10.94
CA LEU A 39 5.07 -7.08 10.57
C LEU A 39 4.71 -7.55 9.15
N LEU A 40 5.64 -7.42 8.19
CA LEU A 40 5.42 -7.89 6.83
C LEU A 40 5.36 -9.43 6.76
N LEU A 41 6.24 -10.13 7.47
CA LEU A 41 6.26 -11.59 7.49
C LEU A 41 4.95 -12.17 8.04
N ASP A 42 4.44 -11.63 9.14
CA ASP A 42 3.18 -12.06 9.75
C ASP A 42 1.98 -11.77 8.83
N LEU A 43 1.98 -10.63 8.12
CA LEU A 43 0.97 -10.30 7.14
C LEU A 43 0.99 -11.28 5.94
N ASP A 44 2.18 -11.68 5.48
CA ASP A 44 2.35 -12.62 4.36
C ASP A 44 2.00 -14.06 4.76
N ALA A 45 2.19 -14.43 6.02
CA ALA A 45 1.90 -15.76 6.53
C ALA A 45 0.39 -16.02 6.74
N ASP A 46 -0.44 -14.98 6.89
CA ASP A 46 -1.88 -15.16 7.10
C ASP A 46 -2.59 -15.58 5.80
N ALA A 47 -2.94 -16.87 5.71
CA ALA A 47 -3.59 -17.44 4.52
C ALA A 47 -4.93 -16.78 4.17
N ARG A 48 -5.62 -16.16 5.13
CA ARG A 48 -6.89 -15.45 4.91
C ARG A 48 -6.66 -14.16 4.12
N LEU A 49 -5.49 -13.54 4.27
CA LEU A 49 -5.10 -12.29 3.59
C LEU A 49 -4.51 -12.55 2.20
N THR A 50 -4.08 -13.78 1.94
CA THR A 50 -3.42 -14.16 0.68
C THR A 50 -4.32 -14.91 -0.29
N ARG A 51 -5.65 -14.93 -0.03
CA ARG A 51 -6.62 -15.68 -0.86
C ARG A 51 -6.58 -15.29 -2.35
N TYR A 52 -6.36 -14.01 -2.64
CA TYR A 52 -6.40 -13.44 -3.99
C TYR A 52 -5.05 -12.91 -4.48
N VAL A 53 -3.97 -13.27 -3.79
CA VAL A 53 -2.62 -12.84 -4.17
C VAL A 53 -1.68 -14.05 -4.11
N LYS A 54 -0.56 -13.94 -4.81
CA LYS A 54 0.47 -15.00 -4.77
C LYS A 54 0.96 -15.20 -3.33
N LYS A 55 0.84 -16.43 -2.84
CA LYS A 55 1.45 -16.84 -1.57
C LYS A 55 2.97 -16.82 -1.69
N ARG A 56 3.63 -16.38 -0.63
CA ARG A 56 5.07 -16.36 -0.50
C ARG A 56 5.52 -17.29 0.62
N THR A 57 6.65 -17.92 0.43
CA THR A 57 7.39 -18.55 1.54
C THR A 57 7.98 -17.44 2.43
N GLU A 58 8.36 -17.78 3.65
CA GLU A 58 9.04 -16.84 4.55
C GLU A 58 10.33 -16.26 3.94
N GLN A 59 11.09 -17.10 3.21
CA GLN A 59 12.30 -16.66 2.53
C GLN A 59 12.02 -15.64 1.41
N GLU A 60 10.97 -15.85 0.63
CA GLU A 60 10.53 -14.90 -0.40
C GLU A 60 10.06 -13.59 0.24
N SER A 61 9.31 -13.64 1.36
CA SER A 61 8.88 -12.44 2.08
C SER A 61 10.05 -11.66 2.66
N LYS A 62 11.06 -12.33 3.24
CA LYS A 62 12.31 -11.70 3.69
C LYS A 62 13.06 -11.04 2.53
N LYS A 63 13.10 -11.72 1.37
CA LYS A 63 13.72 -11.12 0.17
C LYS A 63 12.96 -9.87 -0.27
N VAL A 64 11.63 -9.92 -0.37
CA VAL A 64 10.79 -8.77 -0.72
C VAL A 64 11.02 -7.62 0.26
N PHE A 65 11.12 -7.89 1.56
CA PHE A 65 11.38 -6.87 2.56
C PHE A 65 12.74 -6.19 2.36
N LYS A 66 13.82 -6.98 2.18
CA LYS A 66 15.17 -6.44 1.91
C LYS A 66 15.23 -5.63 0.61
N ASP A 67 14.58 -6.12 -0.44
CA ASP A 67 14.49 -5.40 -1.71
C ASP A 67 13.73 -4.08 -1.54
N THR A 68 12.64 -4.06 -0.76
CA THR A 68 11.88 -2.84 -0.42
C THR A 68 12.77 -1.79 0.25
N LEU A 69 13.52 -2.16 1.29
CA LEU A 69 14.42 -1.21 1.98
C LEU A 69 15.53 -0.67 1.05
N ARG A 70 16.07 -1.53 0.17
CA ARG A 70 17.07 -1.11 -0.82
C ARG A 70 16.46 -0.13 -1.83
N ASP A 71 15.23 -0.39 -2.27
CA ASP A 71 14.59 0.38 -3.33
C ASP A 71 14.24 1.80 -2.90
N TYR A 72 14.06 2.06 -1.60
CA TYR A 72 13.93 3.43 -1.06
C TYR A 72 15.12 4.33 -1.38
N GLN A 73 16.32 3.76 -1.55
CA GLN A 73 17.52 4.52 -1.92
C GLN A 73 17.42 5.13 -3.34
N LYS A 74 16.55 4.60 -4.19
CA LYS A 74 16.33 5.12 -5.56
C LYS A 74 15.58 6.44 -5.58
N LYS A 75 14.89 6.79 -4.50
CA LYS A 75 14.15 8.06 -4.32
C LYS A 75 13.18 8.37 -5.48
N THR A 76 12.54 7.36 -6.03
CA THR A 76 11.59 7.51 -7.15
C THR A 76 10.25 8.10 -6.73
N GLY A 77 9.97 8.21 -5.44
CA GLY A 77 8.63 8.50 -4.91
C GLY A 77 7.66 7.32 -5.05
N MET A 78 8.13 6.17 -5.52
CA MET A 78 7.34 4.94 -5.68
C MET A 78 7.93 3.82 -4.82
N GLY A 79 7.13 2.78 -4.53
CA GLY A 79 7.60 1.62 -3.79
C GLY A 79 6.50 0.94 -2.98
N ARG A 80 6.93 0.15 -2.00
CA ARG A 80 6.07 -0.53 -1.03
C ARG A 80 6.18 0.16 0.32
N TRP A 81 5.07 0.47 0.98
CA TRP A 81 5.05 1.21 2.23
C TRP A 81 4.20 0.51 3.28
N GLY A 82 4.55 0.72 4.54
CA GLY A 82 3.75 0.34 5.68
C GLY A 82 2.60 1.32 5.92
N ILE A 83 1.47 0.77 6.33
CA ILE A 83 0.28 1.53 6.71
C ILE A 83 0.09 1.34 8.20
N PHE A 84 -0.02 2.43 8.94
CA PHE A 84 -0.17 2.44 10.39
C PHE A 84 -1.40 3.24 10.78
N ASN A 85 -2.08 2.81 11.82
CA ASN A 85 -3.17 3.57 12.41
C ASN A 85 -2.60 4.80 13.14
N LEU A 86 -3.10 5.97 12.84
CA LEU A 86 -2.57 7.22 13.37
C LEU A 86 -2.77 7.38 14.88
N ALA A 87 -3.82 6.77 15.45
CA ALA A 87 -4.17 6.92 16.85
C ALA A 87 -3.24 6.12 17.79
N ASP A 88 -2.92 4.87 17.44
CA ASP A 88 -2.20 3.93 18.29
C ASP A 88 -0.91 3.37 17.67
N ASN A 89 -0.60 3.77 16.42
CA ASN A 89 0.52 3.26 15.62
C ASN A 89 0.46 1.74 15.36
N ASP A 90 -0.73 1.15 15.45
CA ASP A 90 -0.90 -0.26 15.12
C ASP A 90 -0.71 -0.49 13.61
N PHE A 91 -0.07 -1.61 13.25
CA PHE A 91 0.18 -1.95 11.85
C PHE A 91 -1.10 -2.39 11.16
N VAL A 92 -1.53 -1.61 10.19
CA VAL A 92 -2.75 -1.85 9.39
C VAL A 92 -2.49 -2.81 8.22
N GLY A 93 -1.30 -2.72 7.62
CA GLY A 93 -0.94 -3.51 6.46
C GLY A 93 0.10 -2.84 5.57
N VAL A 94 0.11 -3.18 4.30
CA VAL A 94 1.02 -2.62 3.29
C VAL A 94 0.28 -2.15 2.05
N CYS A 95 0.84 -1.14 1.38
CA CYS A 95 0.46 -0.77 0.02
C CYS A 95 1.70 -0.70 -0.88
N ILE A 96 1.46 -0.74 -2.17
CA ILE A 96 2.49 -0.59 -3.22
C ILE A 96 1.97 0.39 -4.26
N LEU A 97 2.85 1.28 -4.71
CA LEU A 97 2.68 2.09 -5.91
C LEU A 97 3.98 1.97 -6.68
N ASP A 98 4.04 1.10 -7.67
CA ASP A 98 5.27 0.80 -8.40
C ASP A 98 4.95 0.24 -9.79
N TYR A 99 5.98 0.02 -10.60
CA TYR A 99 5.83 -0.63 -11.90
C TYR A 99 5.13 -1.97 -11.76
N SER A 100 4.10 -2.19 -12.58
CA SER A 100 3.34 -3.44 -12.56
C SER A 100 4.18 -4.62 -13.05
N GLU A 101 3.97 -5.79 -12.45
CA GLU A 101 4.62 -7.03 -12.88
C GLU A 101 4.07 -7.55 -14.22
N PHE A 102 2.83 -7.19 -14.61
CA PHE A 102 2.23 -7.62 -15.88
C PHE A 102 2.48 -6.63 -17.04
N ASP A 103 2.75 -5.35 -16.73
CA ASP A 103 3.09 -4.32 -17.73
C ASP A 103 4.03 -3.29 -17.11
N ARG A 104 5.31 -3.40 -17.44
CA ARG A 104 6.37 -2.52 -16.90
C ARG A 104 6.25 -1.04 -17.32
N ASN A 105 5.33 -0.71 -18.20
CA ASN A 105 5.04 0.68 -18.57
C ASN A 105 3.91 1.28 -17.72
N SER A 106 3.21 0.45 -16.94
CA SER A 106 2.11 0.86 -16.07
C SER A 106 2.55 0.92 -14.61
N ILE A 107 2.05 1.92 -13.89
CA ILE A 107 2.22 2.02 -12.43
C ILE A 107 0.98 1.45 -11.76
N GLU A 108 1.18 0.50 -10.88
CA GLU A 108 0.11 -0.25 -10.22
C GLU A 108 -0.02 0.14 -8.74
N LEU A 109 -1.27 0.37 -8.32
CA LEU A 109 -1.66 0.43 -6.92
C LEU A 109 -2.13 -0.95 -6.46
N GLY A 110 -1.46 -1.47 -5.44
CA GLY A 110 -1.89 -2.65 -4.70
C GLY A 110 -1.89 -2.42 -3.20
N TYR A 111 -2.67 -3.20 -2.45
CA TYR A 111 -2.65 -3.15 -0.99
C TYR A 111 -3.10 -4.47 -0.36
N ARG A 112 -2.71 -4.67 0.90
CA ARG A 112 -3.16 -5.77 1.75
C ARG A 112 -3.24 -5.29 3.19
N LEU A 113 -4.40 -5.52 3.81
CA LEU A 113 -4.73 -5.05 5.15
C LEU A 113 -5.06 -6.22 6.07
N HIS A 114 -4.69 -6.13 7.35
CA HIS A 114 -5.16 -7.04 8.37
C HIS A 114 -6.69 -7.08 8.46
N LEU A 115 -7.25 -8.27 8.73
CA LEU A 115 -8.70 -8.53 8.77
C LEU A 115 -9.46 -7.57 9.69
N LYS A 116 -8.87 -7.18 10.83
CA LYS A 116 -9.51 -6.29 11.80
C LYS A 116 -9.83 -4.89 11.23
N TYR A 117 -9.22 -4.53 10.09
CA TYR A 117 -9.46 -3.26 9.40
C TYR A 117 -10.42 -3.37 8.21
N TRP A 118 -10.88 -4.60 7.90
CA TRP A 118 -11.83 -4.79 6.81
C TRP A 118 -13.22 -4.24 7.16
N GLY A 119 -13.97 -3.81 6.16
CA GLY A 119 -15.33 -3.28 6.34
C GLY A 119 -15.43 -1.89 6.97
N SER A 120 -14.32 -1.30 7.44
CA SER A 120 -14.26 -0.02 8.16
C SER A 120 -14.01 1.22 7.27
N GLY A 121 -13.90 1.03 5.94
CA GLY A 121 -13.59 2.10 4.99
C GLY A 121 -12.10 2.44 4.86
N ILE A 122 -11.23 1.81 5.64
CA ILE A 122 -9.77 2.03 5.65
C ILE A 122 -9.15 1.81 4.26
N ALA A 123 -9.54 0.74 3.54
CA ALA A 123 -9.01 0.47 2.21
C ALA A 123 -9.35 1.58 1.20
N THR A 124 -10.54 2.17 1.29
CA THR A 124 -10.96 3.28 0.43
C THR A 124 -10.17 4.54 0.74
N GLU A 125 -10.03 4.88 2.02
CA GLU A 125 -9.25 6.03 2.49
C GLU A 125 -7.78 5.94 2.04
N LEU A 126 -7.17 4.75 2.20
CA LEU A 126 -5.84 4.45 1.72
C LEU A 126 -5.72 4.65 0.21
N ALA A 127 -6.61 4.00 -0.57
CA ALA A 127 -6.54 4.05 -2.03
C ALA A 127 -6.67 5.48 -2.56
N GLN A 128 -7.59 6.28 -2.01
CA GLN A 128 -7.75 7.69 -2.35
C GLN A 128 -6.50 8.51 -2.01
N ALA A 129 -5.89 8.28 -0.85
CA ALA A 129 -4.67 8.98 -0.45
C ALA A 129 -3.49 8.67 -1.39
N ILE A 130 -3.30 7.38 -1.75
CA ILE A 130 -2.19 6.98 -2.63
C ILE A 130 -2.45 7.42 -4.09
N VAL A 131 -3.70 7.39 -4.56
CA VAL A 131 -4.06 7.97 -5.88
C VAL A 131 -3.75 9.47 -5.90
N SER A 132 -4.17 10.21 -4.88
CA SER A 132 -3.86 11.64 -4.77
C SER A 132 -2.35 11.89 -4.75
N TYR A 133 -1.61 11.16 -3.94
CA TYR A 133 -0.14 11.24 -3.89
C TYR A 133 0.49 10.97 -5.27
N GLY A 134 0.10 9.87 -5.91
CA GLY A 134 0.66 9.48 -7.21
C GLY A 134 0.37 10.50 -8.31
N LEU A 135 -0.86 10.96 -8.43
CA LEU A 135 -1.27 11.88 -9.50
C LEU A 135 -0.82 13.33 -9.23
N ASN A 136 -0.93 13.82 -7.98
CA ASN A 136 -0.76 15.24 -7.67
C ASN A 136 0.64 15.59 -7.13
N GLU A 137 1.28 14.71 -6.35
CA GLU A 137 2.57 15.00 -5.73
C GLU A 137 3.74 14.51 -6.58
N ILE A 138 3.74 13.23 -7.01
CA ILE A 138 4.82 12.70 -7.86
C ILE A 138 4.54 12.80 -9.37
N GLY A 139 3.37 13.27 -9.75
CA GLY A 139 3.10 13.68 -11.12
C GLY A 139 2.81 12.54 -12.10
N LEU A 140 2.38 11.38 -11.65
CA LEU A 140 1.97 10.30 -12.53
C LEU A 140 0.81 10.74 -13.43
N LYS A 141 0.81 10.26 -14.66
CA LYS A 141 -0.29 10.52 -15.61
C LYS A 141 -1.48 9.65 -15.31
N GLU A 142 -1.22 8.41 -14.92
CA GLU A 142 -2.19 7.34 -14.77
C GLU A 142 -1.69 6.33 -13.73
N ILE A 143 -2.61 5.72 -13.00
CA ILE A 143 -2.36 4.61 -12.08
C ILE A 143 -3.32 3.48 -12.47
N CYS A 144 -2.82 2.26 -12.53
CA CYS A 144 -3.63 1.08 -12.77
C CYS A 144 -3.80 0.21 -11.51
N ALA A 145 -4.72 -0.73 -11.57
CA ALA A 145 -4.89 -1.76 -10.57
C ALA A 145 -5.50 -3.01 -11.20
N VAL A 146 -5.13 -4.18 -10.72
CA VAL A 146 -5.79 -5.45 -11.03
C VAL A 146 -6.36 -6.07 -9.78
N THR A 147 -7.38 -6.90 -9.93
CA THR A 147 -7.97 -7.63 -8.81
C THR A 147 -8.56 -8.94 -9.28
N HIS A 148 -8.58 -9.95 -8.40
CA HIS A 148 -9.26 -11.20 -8.70
C HIS A 148 -10.75 -10.97 -8.99
N PRO A 149 -11.37 -11.65 -9.98
CA PRO A 149 -12.79 -11.45 -10.36
C PRO A 149 -13.76 -11.61 -9.19
N GLU A 150 -13.45 -12.51 -8.24
CA GLU A 150 -14.27 -12.74 -7.04
C GLU A 150 -14.01 -11.70 -5.92
N ASN A 151 -12.95 -10.93 -5.99
CA ASN A 151 -12.65 -9.92 -4.96
C ASN A 151 -13.50 -8.65 -5.14
N LYS A 152 -14.81 -8.80 -4.94
CA LYS A 152 -15.78 -7.70 -5.07
C LYS A 152 -15.53 -6.56 -4.09
N ALA A 153 -14.92 -6.87 -2.95
CA ALA A 153 -14.54 -5.85 -1.96
C ALA A 153 -13.48 -4.91 -2.53
N SER A 154 -12.40 -5.44 -3.12
CA SER A 154 -11.37 -4.62 -3.76
C SER A 154 -11.91 -3.83 -4.93
N GLN A 155 -12.76 -4.43 -5.79
CA GLN A 155 -13.40 -3.71 -6.90
C GLN A 155 -14.21 -2.50 -6.41
N LYS A 156 -14.99 -2.66 -5.33
CA LYS A 156 -15.74 -1.53 -4.72
C LYS A 156 -14.81 -0.44 -4.19
N VAL A 157 -13.66 -0.80 -3.62
CA VAL A 157 -12.66 0.17 -3.16
C VAL A 157 -12.09 0.94 -4.36
N LEU A 158 -11.72 0.26 -5.43
CA LEU A 158 -11.17 0.89 -6.64
C LEU A 158 -12.18 1.89 -7.24
N PHE A 159 -13.45 1.52 -7.38
CA PHE A 159 -14.49 2.45 -7.85
C PHE A 159 -14.60 3.70 -6.96
N LYS A 160 -14.59 3.52 -5.63
CA LYS A 160 -14.65 4.65 -4.68
C LYS A 160 -13.40 5.53 -4.69
N ALA A 161 -12.27 4.99 -5.15
CA ALA A 161 -11.03 5.72 -5.33
C ALA A 161 -10.86 6.31 -6.74
N GLY A 162 -11.94 6.34 -7.55
CA GLY A 162 -11.94 6.99 -8.87
C GLY A 162 -11.52 6.10 -10.03
N PHE A 163 -11.13 4.85 -9.78
CA PHE A 163 -10.76 3.94 -10.86
C PHE A 163 -11.95 3.57 -11.73
N GLN A 164 -11.72 3.50 -13.04
CA GLN A 164 -12.69 3.05 -14.04
C GLN A 164 -12.26 1.70 -14.61
N PRO A 165 -13.23 0.83 -14.99
CA PRO A 165 -12.90 -0.41 -15.69
C PRO A 165 -12.18 -0.10 -17.01
N HIS A 166 -11.11 -0.86 -17.29
CA HIS A 166 -10.30 -0.66 -18.49
C HIS A 166 -9.94 -1.99 -19.15
N GLY A 167 -10.89 -2.91 -19.18
CA GLY A 167 -10.73 -4.22 -19.77
C GLY A 167 -10.16 -5.25 -18.80
N ARG A 168 -9.20 -6.04 -19.27
CA ARG A 168 -8.64 -7.17 -18.53
C ARG A 168 -7.13 -7.23 -18.73
N ALA A 169 -6.42 -7.75 -17.74
CA ALA A 169 -5.01 -8.03 -17.79
C ALA A 169 -4.76 -9.52 -17.59
N PHE A 170 -3.95 -10.13 -18.45
CA PHE A 170 -3.58 -11.54 -18.31
C PHE A 170 -2.25 -11.64 -17.56
N TRP A 171 -2.27 -12.31 -16.40
CA TRP A 171 -1.10 -12.41 -15.55
C TRP A 171 -1.08 -13.72 -14.76
N HIS A 172 0.05 -14.43 -14.78
CA HIS A 172 0.25 -15.74 -14.14
C HIS A 172 -0.83 -16.79 -14.48
N GLY A 173 -1.39 -16.74 -15.68
CA GLY A 173 -2.45 -17.68 -16.11
C GLY A 173 -3.85 -17.22 -15.76
N ASP A 174 -4.01 -16.13 -15.03
CA ASP A 174 -5.29 -15.55 -14.65
C ASP A 174 -5.67 -14.38 -15.56
N ASP A 175 -6.95 -14.32 -15.91
CA ASP A 175 -7.56 -13.20 -16.60
C ASP A 175 -8.24 -12.30 -15.57
N LEU A 176 -7.62 -11.14 -15.28
CA LEU A 176 -7.97 -10.26 -14.17
C LEU A 176 -8.70 -9.00 -14.65
N PRO A 177 -9.77 -8.56 -13.99
CA PRO A 177 -10.32 -7.23 -14.17
C PRO A 177 -9.25 -6.15 -13.97
N PHE A 178 -9.14 -5.29 -14.96
CA PHE A 178 -8.16 -4.22 -15.03
C PHE A 178 -8.83 -2.86 -14.91
N PHE A 179 -8.25 -1.98 -14.12
CA PHE A 179 -8.80 -0.67 -13.79
C PHE A 179 -7.73 0.40 -13.95
N LYS A 180 -8.16 1.62 -14.29
CA LYS A 180 -7.29 2.78 -14.39
C LYS A 180 -7.92 4.00 -13.75
N VAL A 181 -7.08 4.89 -13.23
CA VAL A 181 -7.43 6.23 -12.80
C VAL A 181 -6.39 7.22 -13.32
N SER A 182 -6.84 8.38 -13.78
CA SER A 182 -5.98 9.46 -14.27
C SER A 182 -6.42 10.80 -13.68
N ARG A 183 -5.64 11.85 -13.87
CA ARG A 183 -6.00 13.20 -13.42
C ARG A 183 -7.33 13.70 -13.97
N SER A 184 -7.73 13.25 -15.16
CA SER A 184 -9.00 13.64 -15.77
C SER A 184 -10.20 12.91 -15.18
N THR A 185 -9.99 11.81 -14.43
CA THR A 185 -11.04 10.97 -13.84
C THR A 185 -11.05 11.02 -12.32
N PHE A 186 -10.04 11.60 -11.69
CA PHE A 186 -9.90 11.79 -10.25
C PHE A 186 -10.24 13.23 -9.84
#